data_3bc3148e5109cdd3e5d59995abea52c7
#
_entry.id   3bc3148e5109cdd3e5d59995abea52c7
#
_cell.length_a   1.000
_cell.length_b   1.000
_cell.length_c   1.000
_cell.angle_alpha   90.00
_cell.angle_beta   90.00
_cell.angle_gamma   90.00
#
_symmetry.space_group_name_H-M   'P 1'
#
loop_
_entity.id
_entity.type
_entity.pdbx_description
1 polymer ?
#
loop_
_entity_poly.entity_id
_entity_poly.type
_entity_poly.pdbx_seq_one_letter_code
_entity_poly.pdbx_strand_id
1 'polypeptide(L)'
;MYRRDWSSDVCSSDLKNVNSLRSLGRAVDYEAARQVDLIEGGGTVRQETRHWNENDGRTHTLRVKEEADDYRYFADPDLVPCDPGEEWIERVRAALPALPAARRVRLAEAVTSAGGPTGSPEGIAIVVDRSLDALVLAAIEAGANAARALTHAEHNLSDERSAELDPAAFAKLVNLEVDGKLSATQAKTVLASLVAEGGDPADIAAAAGFEAMDTSELEGLVDTLIEDHPTEWGRFCEGDGKVTGFFVGQVMRATKGQADGKVVTQLLNARKG
;
A
#
# COMPACT_ATOMS: atom_id res chain seq x y z
N MET A 1 15.41 22.20 23.42
CA MET A 1 15.19 21.27 22.30
C MET A 1 16.56 20.85 21.79
N TYR A 2 17.05 19.66 22.13
CA TYR A 2 18.39 19.20 21.74
C TYR A 2 18.36 18.95 20.24
N ARG A 3 19.03 19.79 19.45
CA ARG A 3 19.49 19.40 18.13
C ARG A 3 20.53 18.30 18.34
N ARG A 4 20.12 17.04 18.20
CA ARG A 4 21.08 15.99 17.93
C ARG A 4 21.58 16.25 16.53
N ASP A 5 22.82 16.68 16.46
CA ASP A 5 23.56 16.71 15.22
C ASP A 5 23.77 15.26 14.78
N TRP A 6 22.95 14.79 13.85
CA TRP A 6 23.03 13.42 13.33
C TRP A 6 24.37 13.11 12.67
N SER A 7 25.15 14.13 12.38
CA SER A 7 26.43 13.97 11.72
C SER A 7 27.58 13.63 12.68
N SER A 8 27.50 14.01 13.95
CA SER A 8 28.62 13.86 14.89
C SER A 8 28.54 12.63 15.79
N ASP A 9 27.33 12.12 16.12
CA ASP A 9 27.19 11.11 17.16
C ASP A 9 26.91 9.68 16.64
N VAL A 10 26.72 9.45 15.33
CA VAL A 10 26.18 8.20 14.82
C VAL A 10 27.14 7.42 13.91
N CYS A 11 28.13 8.04 13.29
CA CYS A 11 29.05 7.35 12.36
C CYS A 11 30.50 7.44 12.79
N SER A 12 31.01 6.39 13.40
CA SER A 12 32.44 6.25 13.70
C SER A 12 33.28 5.91 12.47
N SER A 13 32.71 5.26 11.48
CA SER A 13 33.38 4.87 10.25
C SER A 13 32.50 5.01 9.02
N ASP A 14 33.01 5.64 7.98
CA ASP A 14 32.39 5.73 6.65
C ASP A 14 33.04 4.69 5.74
N LEU A 15 32.32 3.62 5.39
CA LEU A 15 32.84 2.52 4.59
C LEU A 15 32.68 2.82 3.10
N LYS A 16 33.78 2.75 2.35
CA LYS A 16 33.83 2.93 0.91
C LYS A 16 34.23 1.64 0.18
N ASN A 17 33.96 1.60 -1.12
CA ASN A 17 34.31 0.48 -2.01
C ASN A 17 33.55 -0.83 -1.66
N VAL A 18 32.29 -0.70 -1.24
CA VAL A 18 31.43 -1.84 -0.96
C VAL A 18 30.51 -2.06 -2.16
N ASN A 19 30.81 -3.08 -2.98
CA ASN A 19 30.21 -3.25 -4.30
C ASN A 19 29.12 -4.32 -4.37
N SER A 20 28.78 -4.98 -3.25
CA SER A 20 27.70 -5.98 -3.18
C SER A 20 27.08 -6.02 -1.79
N LEU A 21 25.85 -6.52 -1.69
CA LEU A 21 25.18 -6.75 -0.39
C LEU A 21 25.97 -7.73 0.49
N ARG A 22 26.63 -8.74 -0.11
CA ARG A 22 27.49 -9.66 0.61
C ARG A 22 28.72 -8.97 1.18
N SER A 23 29.37 -8.12 0.39
CA SER A 23 30.51 -7.32 0.81
C SER A 23 30.11 -6.32 1.90
N LEU A 24 28.89 -5.76 1.81
CA LEU A 24 28.37 -4.87 2.84
C LEU A 24 28.28 -5.57 4.20
N GLY A 25 27.65 -6.74 4.27
CA GLY A 25 27.57 -7.51 5.51
C GLY A 25 28.96 -7.81 6.09
N ARG A 26 29.87 -8.33 5.27
CA ARG A 26 31.24 -8.65 5.70
C ARG A 26 32.04 -7.43 6.18
N ALA A 27 31.88 -6.29 5.50
CA ALA A 27 32.55 -5.06 5.86
C ALA A 27 32.06 -4.50 7.21
N VAL A 28 30.73 -4.57 7.44
CA VAL A 28 30.13 -4.15 8.72
C VAL A 28 30.59 -5.07 9.85
N ASP A 29 30.51 -6.38 9.67
CA ASP A 29 30.93 -7.36 10.68
C ASP A 29 32.40 -7.18 11.05
N TYR A 30 33.29 -7.03 10.05
CA TYR A 30 34.69 -6.80 10.28
C TYR A 30 34.95 -5.49 11.03
N GLU A 31 34.31 -4.39 10.61
CA GLU A 31 34.51 -3.09 11.22
C GLU A 31 33.99 -3.04 12.65
N ALA A 32 32.84 -3.67 12.93
CA ALA A 32 32.33 -3.80 14.27
C ALA A 32 33.30 -4.56 15.19
N ALA A 33 33.81 -5.71 14.74
CA ALA A 33 34.79 -6.48 15.48
C ALA A 33 36.07 -5.68 15.74
N ARG A 34 36.61 -5.00 14.71
CA ARG A 34 37.80 -4.15 14.84
C ARG A 34 37.61 -3.04 15.90
N GLN A 35 36.44 -2.40 15.93
CA GLN A 35 36.15 -1.33 16.89
C GLN A 35 36.05 -1.88 18.32
N VAL A 36 35.41 -3.06 18.47
CA VAL A 36 35.35 -3.74 19.77
C VAL A 36 36.76 -4.07 20.27
N ASP A 37 37.60 -4.71 19.43
CA ASP A 37 38.97 -5.07 19.78
C ASP A 37 39.78 -3.82 20.18
N LEU A 38 39.60 -2.71 19.45
CA LEU A 38 40.25 -1.44 19.77
C LEU A 38 39.86 -0.89 21.13
N ILE A 39 38.56 -0.90 21.45
CA ILE A 39 38.04 -0.40 22.72
C ILE A 39 38.46 -1.29 23.88
N GLU A 40 38.37 -2.62 23.72
CA GLU A 40 38.82 -3.59 24.72
C GLU A 40 40.31 -3.51 24.99
N GLY A 41 41.10 -3.16 23.97
CA GLY A 41 42.54 -2.87 24.08
C GLY A 41 42.86 -1.53 24.72
N GLY A 42 41.86 -0.75 25.17
CA GLY A 42 42.05 0.56 25.79
C GLY A 42 42.28 1.71 24.78
N GLY A 43 42.03 1.47 23.50
CA GLY A 43 42.11 2.48 22.45
C GLY A 43 40.78 3.26 22.29
N THR A 44 40.81 4.27 21.43
CA THR A 44 39.66 5.09 21.11
C THR A 44 39.32 5.01 19.63
N VAL A 45 38.05 4.81 19.29
CA VAL A 45 37.59 4.84 17.92
C VAL A 45 37.57 6.28 17.43
N ARG A 46 38.30 6.54 16.34
CA ARG A 46 38.32 7.83 15.65
C ARG A 46 37.34 7.82 14.48
N GLN A 47 36.71 8.94 14.25
CA GLN A 47 35.87 9.08 13.07
C GLN A 47 36.74 9.15 11.81
N GLU A 48 36.58 8.16 10.92
CA GLU A 48 37.41 8.04 9.73
C GLU A 48 36.65 7.44 8.55
N THR A 49 37.15 7.73 7.34
CA THR A 49 36.73 7.01 6.14
C THR A 49 37.62 5.80 5.96
N ARG A 50 37.05 4.63 5.80
CA ARG A 50 37.74 3.35 5.60
C ARG A 50 37.35 2.71 4.28
N HIS A 51 38.29 2.07 3.64
CA HIS A 51 38.14 1.35 2.38
C HIS A 51 37.99 -0.15 2.65
N TRP A 52 36.91 -0.76 2.17
CA TRP A 52 36.79 -2.21 2.16
C TRP A 52 37.62 -2.82 1.06
N ASN A 53 38.49 -3.77 1.40
CA ASN A 53 39.26 -4.55 0.44
C ASN A 53 38.70 -5.98 0.38
N GLU A 54 38.11 -6.33 -0.76
CA GLU A 54 37.48 -7.64 -0.98
C GLU A 54 38.48 -8.80 -0.97
N ASN A 55 39.74 -8.55 -1.32
CA ASN A 55 40.77 -9.59 -1.44
C ASN A 55 41.25 -10.07 -0.08
N ASP A 56 41.43 -9.17 0.87
CA ASP A 56 41.87 -9.52 2.22
C ASP A 56 40.74 -9.55 3.26
N GLY A 57 39.53 -9.09 2.87
CA GLY A 57 38.38 -9.07 3.73
C GLY A 57 38.51 -8.11 4.92
N ARG A 58 39.19 -6.99 4.75
CA ARG A 58 39.47 -6.00 5.80
C ARG A 58 39.13 -4.59 5.38
N THR A 59 38.94 -3.73 6.38
CA THR A 59 38.87 -2.28 6.17
C THR A 59 40.23 -1.63 6.40
N HIS A 60 40.60 -0.70 5.53
CA HIS A 60 41.84 0.08 5.63
C HIS A 60 41.52 1.56 5.75
N THR A 61 42.22 2.28 6.61
CA THR A 61 42.04 3.73 6.75
C THR A 61 42.41 4.44 5.45
N LEU A 62 41.46 5.23 4.90
CA LEU A 62 41.73 6.12 3.76
C LEU A 62 42.12 7.51 4.26
N ARG A 63 41.30 8.09 5.13
CA ARG A 63 41.56 9.38 5.74
C ARG A 63 40.83 9.47 7.08
N VAL A 64 41.40 10.18 8.00
CA VAL A 64 40.75 10.57 9.24
C VAL A 64 39.76 11.70 8.89
N LYS A 65 38.53 11.63 9.37
CA LYS A 65 37.59 12.77 9.30
C LYS A 65 37.97 13.74 10.43
N GLU A 66 38.67 14.79 10.06
CA GLU A 66 38.93 15.89 10.97
C GLU A 66 37.71 16.81 11.03
N GLU A 67 37.73 17.86 11.82
CA GLU A 67 36.60 18.72 12.13
C GLU A 67 36.04 19.44 10.89
N ALA A 68 34.93 20.17 11.06
CA ALA A 68 34.15 20.84 9.99
C ALA A 68 35.05 21.72 9.04
N ASP A 69 36.13 22.23 9.55
CA ASP A 69 37.09 23.06 8.80
C ASP A 69 37.76 22.33 7.63
N ASP A 70 37.94 21.00 7.72
CA ASP A 70 38.51 20.17 6.66
C ASP A 70 37.58 20.08 5.42
N TYR A 71 36.29 20.28 5.60
CA TYR A 71 35.28 20.39 4.55
C TYR A 71 35.07 21.81 4.03
N ARG A 72 35.84 22.78 4.55
CA ARG A 72 35.72 24.19 4.19
C ARG A 72 34.32 24.77 4.44
N TYR A 73 33.63 24.36 5.51
CA TYR A 73 32.38 24.94 5.96
C TYR A 73 32.63 26.29 6.69
N PHE A 74 33.19 27.23 5.97
CA PHE A 74 33.31 28.62 6.41
C PHE A 74 32.30 29.48 5.65
N ALA A 75 31.88 30.58 6.22
CA ALA A 75 30.97 31.50 5.57
C ALA A 75 31.57 32.04 4.28
N ASP A 76 30.81 31.99 3.21
CA ASP A 76 31.17 32.60 1.94
C ASP A 76 31.12 34.12 2.09
N PRO A 77 32.21 34.85 1.80
CA PRO A 77 32.26 36.30 2.00
C PRO A 77 31.29 37.07 1.08
N ASP A 78 30.86 36.45 -0.04
CA ASP A 78 29.92 37.05 -1.00
C ASP A 78 28.46 36.79 -0.66
N LEU A 79 28.17 35.92 0.32
CA LEU A 79 26.83 35.63 0.78
C LEU A 79 26.55 36.35 2.10
N VAL A 80 25.52 37.19 2.08
CA VAL A 80 25.03 37.82 3.30
C VAL A 80 24.33 36.79 4.20
N PRO A 81 24.42 36.92 5.55
CA PRO A 81 23.67 36.08 6.46
C PRO A 81 22.17 36.12 6.14
N CYS A 82 21.56 34.94 6.00
CA CYS A 82 20.13 34.81 5.82
C CYS A 82 19.49 34.48 7.16
N ASP A 83 18.79 35.42 7.74
CA ASP A 83 18.04 35.26 8.98
C ASP A 83 16.55 35.46 8.70
N PRO A 84 15.82 34.38 8.37
CA PRO A 84 14.38 34.46 8.16
C PRO A 84 13.69 34.71 9.50
N GLY A 85 12.96 35.81 9.59
CA GLY A 85 12.18 36.14 10.79
C GLY A 85 11.14 35.07 11.11
N GLU A 86 10.75 35.00 12.41
CA GLU A 86 9.82 34.00 12.95
C GLU A 86 8.50 33.95 12.15
N GLU A 87 7.97 35.12 11.75
CA GLU A 87 6.74 35.22 10.96
C GLU A 87 6.86 34.48 9.60
N TRP A 88 8.03 34.58 8.96
CA TRP A 88 8.27 33.86 7.70
C TRP A 88 8.34 32.35 7.94
N ILE A 89 9.04 31.94 8.99
CA ILE A 89 9.16 30.52 9.39
C ILE A 89 7.78 29.92 9.67
N GLU A 90 6.92 30.64 10.42
CA GLU A 90 5.56 30.17 10.73
C GLU A 90 4.68 30.10 9.48
N ARG A 91 4.78 31.05 8.56
CA ARG A 91 4.06 30.96 7.28
C ARG A 91 4.48 29.74 6.46
N VAL A 92 5.77 29.47 6.38
CA VAL A 92 6.29 28.28 5.68
C VAL A 92 5.82 27.01 6.37
N ARG A 93 5.90 26.96 7.71
CA ARG A 93 5.43 25.82 8.50
C ARG A 93 3.95 25.54 8.29
N ALA A 94 3.13 26.58 8.28
CA ALA A 94 1.70 26.46 8.03
C ALA A 94 1.36 26.02 6.59
N ALA A 95 2.23 26.36 5.63
CA ALA A 95 2.06 25.96 4.22
C ALA A 95 2.62 24.58 3.88
N LEU A 96 3.32 23.91 4.80
CA LEU A 96 3.86 22.58 4.58
C LEU A 96 2.73 21.57 4.40
N PRO A 97 2.76 20.76 3.31
CA PRO A 97 1.81 19.68 3.16
C PRO A 97 2.05 18.58 4.21
N ALA A 98 1.00 17.84 4.53
CA ALA A 98 1.14 16.68 5.41
C ALA A 98 2.12 15.67 4.82
N LEU A 99 3.10 15.26 5.62
CA LEU A 99 4.11 14.28 5.19
C LEU A 99 3.46 12.92 4.93
N PRO A 100 4.02 12.08 4.03
CA PRO A 100 3.49 10.75 3.72
C PRO A 100 3.25 9.88 4.96
N ALA A 101 4.13 9.94 5.96
CA ALA A 101 3.95 9.19 7.21
C ALA A 101 2.67 9.61 7.96
N ALA A 102 2.40 10.90 8.08
CA ALA A 102 1.19 11.43 8.71
C ALA A 102 -0.07 11.09 7.90
N ARG A 103 0.01 11.15 6.55
CA ARG A 103 -1.08 10.76 5.65
C ARG A 103 -1.44 9.28 5.81
N ARG A 104 -0.44 8.39 5.93
CA ARG A 104 -0.65 6.95 6.18
C ARG A 104 -1.36 6.69 7.50
N VAL A 105 -0.93 7.34 8.57
CA VAL A 105 -1.57 7.22 9.89
C VAL A 105 -3.03 7.69 9.81
N ARG A 106 -3.29 8.86 9.24
CA ARG A 106 -4.64 9.41 9.08
C ARG A 106 -5.56 8.47 8.29
N LEU A 107 -5.07 7.90 7.18
CA LEU A 107 -5.85 6.97 6.36
C LEU A 107 -6.16 5.67 7.13
N ALA A 108 -5.17 5.09 7.81
CA ALA A 108 -5.35 3.88 8.62
C ALA A 108 -6.37 4.08 9.75
N GLU A 109 -6.28 5.21 10.46
CA GLU A 109 -7.23 5.58 11.52
C GLU A 109 -8.66 5.76 10.97
N ALA A 110 -8.82 6.43 9.84
CA ALA A 110 -10.13 6.64 9.22
C ALA A 110 -10.79 5.31 8.80
N VAL A 111 -10.04 4.41 8.16
CA VAL A 111 -10.53 3.09 7.76
C VAL A 111 -10.94 2.28 8.98
N THR A 112 -10.12 2.28 10.05
CA THR A 112 -10.42 1.55 11.29
C THR A 112 -11.63 2.13 12.01
N SER A 113 -11.74 3.45 12.10
CA SER A 113 -12.86 4.15 12.76
C SER A 113 -14.19 3.93 12.04
N ALA A 114 -14.15 3.72 10.73
CA ALA A 114 -15.33 3.38 9.93
C ALA A 114 -15.68 1.87 9.96
N GLY A 115 -15.08 1.10 10.89
CA GLY A 115 -15.37 -0.32 11.08
C GLY A 115 -14.72 -1.24 10.05
N GLY A 116 -13.81 -0.74 9.23
CA GLY A 116 -13.02 -1.55 8.33
C GLY A 116 -11.88 -2.29 9.07
N PRO A 117 -11.42 -3.44 8.58
CA PRO A 117 -10.18 -4.02 9.07
C PRO A 117 -9.04 -3.03 8.78
N THR A 118 -8.09 -2.95 9.70
CA THR A 118 -6.86 -2.19 9.45
C THR A 118 -6.24 -2.69 8.15
N GLY A 119 -6.14 -1.83 7.15
CA GLY A 119 -5.49 -2.18 5.88
C GLY A 119 -4.05 -2.62 6.11
N SER A 120 -3.49 -3.40 5.20
CA SER A 120 -2.08 -3.74 5.30
C SER A 120 -1.24 -2.45 5.26
N PRO A 121 -0.12 -2.35 6.01
CA PRO A 121 0.77 -1.20 5.92
C PRO A 121 1.22 -0.90 4.50
N GLU A 122 1.43 -1.94 3.68
CA GLU A 122 1.80 -1.86 2.28
C GLU A 122 0.69 -1.28 1.42
N GLY A 123 -0.57 -1.73 1.60
CA GLY A 123 -1.73 -1.20 0.88
C GLY A 123 -1.98 0.27 1.19
N ILE A 124 -1.90 0.65 2.47
CA ILE A 124 -1.97 2.06 2.90
C ILE A 124 -0.86 2.88 2.24
N ALA A 125 0.37 2.35 2.19
CA ALA A 125 1.49 3.04 1.57
C ALA A 125 1.25 3.26 0.07
N ILE A 126 0.80 2.24 -0.66
CA ILE A 126 0.47 2.32 -2.10
C ILE A 126 -0.56 3.42 -2.37
N VAL A 127 -1.65 3.48 -1.58
CA VAL A 127 -2.71 4.47 -1.75
C VAL A 127 -2.20 5.89 -1.51
N VAL A 128 -1.37 6.09 -0.48
CA VAL A 128 -0.76 7.39 -0.18
C VAL A 128 0.27 7.80 -1.25
N ASP A 129 1.10 6.86 -1.71
CA ASP A 129 2.13 7.11 -2.71
C ASP A 129 1.52 7.47 -4.08
N ARG A 130 0.31 6.94 -4.38
CA ARG A 130 -0.50 7.34 -5.56
C ARG A 130 -1.34 8.60 -5.33
N SER A 131 -1.27 9.23 -4.16
CA SER A 131 -2.08 10.39 -3.79
C SER A 131 -3.59 10.16 -3.82
N LEU A 132 -4.03 8.92 -3.56
CA LEU A 132 -5.44 8.51 -3.52
C LEU A 132 -6.04 8.55 -2.11
N ASP A 133 -5.26 8.85 -1.08
CA ASP A 133 -5.73 8.92 0.31
C ASP A 133 -6.81 9.99 0.51
N ALA A 134 -6.71 11.14 -0.16
CA ALA A 134 -7.73 12.18 -0.11
C ALA A 134 -9.07 11.69 -0.69
N LEU A 135 -9.04 10.97 -1.82
CA LEU A 135 -10.21 10.36 -2.43
C LEU A 135 -10.87 9.34 -1.49
N VAL A 136 -10.07 8.44 -0.91
CA VAL A 136 -10.59 7.40 0.01
C VAL A 136 -11.19 8.02 1.25
N LEU A 137 -10.54 9.02 1.85
CA LEU A 137 -11.07 9.74 3.01
C LEU A 137 -12.39 10.43 2.70
N ALA A 138 -12.46 11.16 1.60
CA ALA A 138 -13.69 11.83 1.18
C ALA A 138 -14.82 10.84 0.82
N ALA A 139 -14.49 9.69 0.22
CA ALA A 139 -15.47 8.64 -0.04
C ALA A 139 -16.02 8.02 1.26
N ILE A 140 -15.16 7.81 2.28
CA ILE A 140 -15.59 7.35 3.61
C ILE A 140 -16.52 8.38 4.25
N GLU A 141 -16.19 9.66 4.17
CA GLU A 141 -17.07 10.76 4.64
C GLU A 141 -18.41 10.78 3.90
N ALA A 142 -18.43 10.43 2.61
CA ALA A 142 -19.64 10.26 1.80
C ALA A 142 -20.38 8.95 2.07
N GLY A 143 -19.94 8.13 3.02
CA GLY A 143 -20.59 6.90 3.45
C GLY A 143 -20.18 5.64 2.71
N ALA A 144 -19.01 5.63 2.05
CA ALA A 144 -18.49 4.42 1.45
C ALA A 144 -18.09 3.38 2.50
N ASN A 145 -18.24 2.11 2.16
CA ASN A 145 -17.59 1.05 2.92
C ASN A 145 -16.06 1.20 2.85
N ALA A 146 -15.46 1.54 3.99
CA ALA A 146 -14.05 1.92 4.09
C ALA A 146 -13.09 0.82 3.61
N ALA A 147 -13.33 -0.43 4.00
CA ALA A 147 -12.49 -1.56 3.61
C ALA A 147 -12.50 -1.78 2.10
N ARG A 148 -13.69 -1.67 1.48
CA ARG A 148 -13.84 -1.88 0.05
C ARG A 148 -13.32 -0.71 -0.76
N ALA A 149 -13.52 0.53 -0.29
CA ALA A 149 -12.93 1.74 -0.89
C ALA A 149 -11.39 1.66 -0.91
N LEU A 150 -10.78 1.26 0.22
CA LEU A 150 -9.34 1.04 0.30
C LEU A 150 -8.87 -0.02 -0.70
N THR A 151 -9.57 -1.16 -0.79
CA THR A 151 -9.23 -2.24 -1.72
C THR A 151 -9.26 -1.79 -3.18
N HIS A 152 -10.25 -0.98 -3.56
CA HIS A 152 -10.30 -0.42 -4.92
C HIS A 152 -9.17 0.56 -5.16
N ALA A 153 -8.85 1.44 -4.21
CA ALA A 153 -7.76 2.39 -4.33
C ALA A 153 -6.39 1.69 -4.45
N GLU A 154 -6.18 0.60 -3.71
CA GLU A 154 -4.96 -0.19 -3.75
C GLU A 154 -4.78 -0.94 -5.07
N HIS A 155 -5.84 -1.60 -5.57
CA HIS A 155 -5.70 -2.58 -6.64
C HIS A 155 -6.28 -2.16 -7.99
N ASN A 156 -7.23 -1.23 -8.04
CA ASN A 156 -7.98 -0.94 -9.25
C ASN A 156 -7.83 0.52 -9.74
N LEU A 157 -7.30 1.42 -8.91
CA LEU A 157 -7.06 2.82 -9.27
C LEU A 157 -5.56 3.04 -9.52
N SER A 158 -5.12 2.85 -10.76
CA SER A 158 -3.73 3.03 -11.19
C SER A 158 -3.55 4.12 -12.24
N ASP A 159 -4.63 4.66 -12.79
CA ASP A 159 -4.63 5.77 -13.74
C ASP A 159 -4.40 7.10 -13.00
N GLU A 160 -3.62 8.01 -13.58
CA GLU A 160 -3.35 9.33 -12.99
C GLU A 160 -4.64 10.14 -12.75
N ARG A 161 -5.65 9.96 -13.59
CA ARG A 161 -6.97 10.59 -13.43
C ARG A 161 -7.79 10.06 -12.25
N SER A 162 -7.37 8.94 -11.65
CA SER A 162 -8.06 8.36 -10.50
C SER A 162 -8.14 9.31 -9.30
N ALA A 163 -7.18 10.22 -9.16
CA ALA A 163 -7.16 11.23 -8.09
C ALA A 163 -8.23 12.33 -8.28
N GLU A 164 -8.73 12.50 -9.50
CA GLU A 164 -9.74 13.50 -9.87
C GLU A 164 -11.18 12.94 -9.80
N LEU A 165 -11.31 11.66 -9.43
CA LEU A 165 -12.60 10.99 -9.33
C LEU A 165 -13.49 11.66 -8.26
N ASP A 166 -14.77 11.86 -8.60
CA ASP A 166 -15.74 12.36 -7.62
C ASP A 166 -15.91 11.38 -6.45
N PRO A 167 -15.60 11.80 -5.21
CA PRO A 167 -15.70 10.92 -4.05
C PRO A 167 -17.09 10.37 -3.78
N ALA A 168 -18.16 11.13 -4.10
CA ALA A 168 -19.52 10.68 -3.90
C ALA A 168 -19.90 9.59 -4.91
N ALA A 169 -19.51 9.74 -6.17
CA ALA A 169 -19.69 8.71 -7.18
C ALA A 169 -18.88 7.45 -6.84
N PHE A 170 -17.65 7.61 -6.37
CA PHE A 170 -16.84 6.48 -5.93
C PHE A 170 -17.48 5.76 -4.71
N ALA A 171 -17.99 6.51 -3.73
CA ALA A 171 -18.71 5.94 -2.58
C ALA A 171 -19.96 5.15 -3.03
N LYS A 172 -20.74 5.70 -3.96
CA LYS A 172 -21.92 5.04 -4.52
C LYS A 172 -21.55 3.73 -5.22
N LEU A 173 -20.51 3.72 -6.03
CA LEU A 173 -19.99 2.50 -6.68
C LEU A 173 -19.61 1.43 -5.66
N VAL A 174 -18.83 1.81 -4.66
CA VAL A 174 -18.38 0.91 -3.59
C VAL A 174 -19.56 0.27 -2.88
N ASN A 175 -20.59 1.07 -2.56
CA ASN A 175 -21.77 0.58 -1.88
C ASN A 175 -22.65 -0.29 -2.78
N LEU A 176 -22.77 0.00 -4.08
CA LEU A 176 -23.46 -0.89 -5.04
C LEU A 176 -22.84 -2.30 -5.07
N GLU A 177 -21.51 -2.39 -4.94
CA GLU A 177 -20.83 -3.68 -4.85
C GLU A 177 -21.06 -4.36 -3.49
N VAL A 178 -20.94 -3.62 -2.39
CA VAL A 178 -21.15 -4.17 -1.03
C VAL A 178 -22.59 -4.66 -0.83
N ASP A 179 -23.57 -3.94 -1.41
CA ASP A 179 -24.98 -4.31 -1.40
C ASP A 179 -25.32 -5.50 -2.33
N GLY A 180 -24.32 -6.03 -3.08
CA GLY A 180 -24.52 -7.13 -4.02
C GLY A 180 -25.24 -6.75 -5.31
N LYS A 181 -25.44 -5.45 -5.58
CA LYS A 181 -26.05 -4.95 -6.82
C LYS A 181 -25.09 -5.03 -8.01
N LEU A 182 -23.80 -5.05 -7.74
CA LEU A 182 -22.73 -5.29 -8.72
C LEU A 182 -21.83 -6.41 -8.20
N SER A 183 -21.42 -7.32 -9.07
CA SER A 183 -20.33 -8.23 -8.76
C SER A 183 -18.98 -7.48 -8.77
N ALA A 184 -17.96 -8.05 -8.15
CA ALA A 184 -16.62 -7.46 -8.12
C ALA A 184 -16.04 -7.17 -9.52
N THR A 185 -16.37 -8.00 -10.52
CA THR A 185 -15.95 -7.81 -11.91
C THR A 185 -16.70 -6.64 -12.56
N GLN A 186 -18.01 -6.56 -12.35
CA GLN A 186 -18.84 -5.46 -12.85
C GLN A 186 -18.43 -4.13 -12.21
N ALA A 187 -18.20 -4.11 -10.89
CA ALA A 187 -17.72 -2.93 -10.19
C ALA A 187 -16.39 -2.40 -10.75
N LYS A 188 -15.45 -3.29 -11.12
CA LYS A 188 -14.20 -2.88 -11.80
C LYS A 188 -14.45 -2.25 -13.17
N THR A 189 -15.37 -2.80 -13.94
CA THR A 189 -15.73 -2.26 -15.27
C THR A 189 -16.37 -0.88 -15.12
N VAL A 190 -17.33 -0.75 -14.21
CA VAL A 190 -17.99 0.54 -13.92
C VAL A 190 -16.97 1.56 -13.40
N LEU A 191 -16.04 1.14 -12.52
CA LEU A 191 -14.98 2.00 -12.00
C LEU A 191 -14.06 2.51 -13.12
N ALA A 192 -13.68 1.65 -14.05
CA ALA A 192 -12.86 2.06 -15.20
C ALA A 192 -13.58 3.12 -16.08
N SER A 193 -14.87 2.93 -16.35
CA SER A 193 -15.68 3.92 -17.07
C SER A 193 -15.82 5.21 -16.29
N LEU A 194 -16.03 5.12 -14.96
CA LEU A 194 -16.16 6.26 -14.08
C LEU A 194 -14.88 7.13 -14.05
N VAL A 195 -13.69 6.49 -14.06
CA VAL A 195 -12.39 7.20 -14.15
C VAL A 195 -12.20 7.82 -15.54
N ALA A 196 -12.67 7.16 -16.61
CA ALA A 196 -12.50 7.63 -17.97
C ALA A 196 -13.42 8.80 -18.34
N GLU A 197 -14.68 8.74 -17.94
CA GLU A 197 -15.76 9.59 -18.46
C GLU A 197 -16.51 10.34 -17.36
N GLY A 198 -16.36 9.92 -16.09
CA GLY A 198 -17.16 10.41 -14.96
C GLY A 198 -18.59 9.87 -15.02
N GLY A 199 -19.50 10.50 -14.29
CA GLY A 199 -20.91 10.19 -14.32
C GLY A 199 -21.43 9.47 -13.08
N ASP A 200 -22.65 8.93 -13.19
CA ASP A 200 -23.29 8.18 -12.11
C ASP A 200 -23.03 6.67 -12.26
N PRO A 201 -22.50 5.99 -11.21
CA PRO A 201 -22.18 4.56 -11.29
C PRO A 201 -23.39 3.67 -11.60
N ALA A 202 -24.59 4.04 -11.16
CA ALA A 202 -25.79 3.25 -11.44
C ALA A 202 -26.20 3.37 -12.91
N ASP A 203 -26.09 4.58 -13.50
CA ASP A 203 -26.40 4.79 -14.90
C ASP A 203 -25.37 4.09 -15.79
N ILE A 204 -24.09 4.12 -15.44
CA ILE A 204 -23.02 3.39 -16.15
C ILE A 204 -23.28 1.88 -16.08
N ALA A 205 -23.67 1.35 -14.91
CA ALA A 205 -24.00 -0.05 -14.73
C ALA A 205 -25.21 -0.47 -15.59
N ALA A 206 -26.28 0.35 -15.59
CA ALA A 206 -27.48 0.11 -16.39
C ALA A 206 -27.17 0.16 -17.90
N ALA A 207 -26.37 1.14 -18.37
CA ALA A 207 -25.92 1.23 -19.76
C ALA A 207 -25.08 0.03 -20.21
N ALA A 208 -24.31 -0.55 -19.28
CA ALA A 208 -23.53 -1.77 -19.50
C ALA A 208 -24.38 -3.06 -19.41
N GLY A 209 -25.65 -2.96 -19.08
CA GLY A 209 -26.53 -4.13 -18.91
C GLY A 209 -26.24 -4.92 -17.64
N PHE A 210 -25.65 -4.28 -16.63
CA PHE A 210 -25.36 -4.88 -15.33
C PHE A 210 -26.59 -4.69 -14.43
N GLU A 211 -27.58 -5.54 -14.62
CA GLU A 211 -28.72 -5.64 -13.68
C GLU A 211 -28.35 -6.64 -12.57
N ALA A 212 -28.79 -6.35 -11.35
CA ALA A 212 -28.67 -7.30 -10.26
C ALA A 212 -29.48 -8.55 -10.65
N MET A 213 -28.81 -9.71 -10.73
CA MET A 213 -29.51 -10.97 -10.99
C MET A 213 -30.45 -11.27 -9.82
N ASP A 214 -31.68 -11.64 -10.11
CA ASP A 214 -32.62 -12.03 -9.07
C ASP A 214 -32.05 -13.28 -8.34
N THR A 215 -32.06 -13.21 -7.00
CA THR A 215 -31.57 -14.30 -6.16
C THR A 215 -32.28 -15.61 -6.48
N SER A 216 -33.54 -15.56 -6.83
CA SER A 216 -34.35 -16.73 -7.21
C SER A 216 -33.90 -17.37 -8.53
N GLU A 217 -33.47 -16.57 -9.52
CA GLU A 217 -32.90 -17.09 -10.76
C GLU A 217 -31.54 -17.78 -10.52
N LEU A 218 -30.75 -17.17 -9.65
CA LEU A 218 -29.45 -17.73 -9.27
C LEU A 218 -29.62 -19.04 -8.49
N GLU A 219 -30.59 -19.09 -7.59
CA GLU A 219 -30.95 -20.31 -6.84
C GLU A 219 -31.38 -21.43 -7.78
N GLY A 220 -32.27 -21.16 -8.71
CA GLY A 220 -32.71 -22.14 -9.71
C GLY A 220 -31.58 -22.66 -10.58
N LEU A 221 -30.63 -21.78 -10.98
CA LEU A 221 -29.45 -22.17 -11.76
C LEU A 221 -28.51 -23.07 -10.93
N VAL A 222 -28.30 -22.74 -9.67
CA VAL A 222 -27.46 -23.56 -8.75
C VAL A 222 -28.11 -24.93 -8.56
N ASP A 223 -29.42 -25.00 -8.34
CA ASP A 223 -30.13 -26.26 -8.15
C ASP A 223 -30.04 -27.14 -9.42
N THR A 224 -30.23 -26.56 -10.61
CA THR A 224 -30.07 -27.27 -11.89
C THR A 224 -28.63 -27.80 -12.04
N LEU A 225 -27.60 -27.00 -11.72
CA LEU A 225 -26.22 -27.43 -11.81
C LEU A 225 -25.87 -28.55 -10.82
N ILE A 226 -26.48 -28.56 -9.65
CA ILE A 226 -26.32 -29.65 -8.69
C ILE A 226 -26.92 -30.94 -9.22
N GLU A 227 -28.10 -30.88 -9.87
CA GLU A 227 -28.77 -32.02 -10.50
C GLU A 227 -27.99 -32.58 -11.69
N ASP A 228 -27.43 -31.68 -12.50
CA ASP A 228 -26.64 -32.07 -13.70
C ASP A 228 -25.26 -32.66 -13.34
N HIS A 229 -24.75 -32.40 -12.13
CA HIS A 229 -23.40 -32.81 -11.71
C HIS A 229 -23.40 -33.55 -10.35
N PRO A 230 -24.10 -34.70 -10.23
CA PRO A 230 -24.27 -35.38 -8.96
C PRO A 230 -22.95 -35.94 -8.37
N THR A 231 -22.00 -36.30 -9.22
CA THR A 231 -20.68 -36.81 -8.80
C THR A 231 -19.86 -35.70 -8.14
N GLU A 232 -19.79 -34.54 -8.76
CA GLU A 232 -19.09 -33.35 -8.27
C GLU A 232 -19.79 -32.84 -6.98
N TRP A 233 -21.12 -32.87 -6.96
CA TRP A 233 -21.88 -32.47 -5.79
C TRP A 233 -21.58 -33.39 -4.58
N GLY A 234 -21.50 -34.71 -4.80
CA GLY A 234 -21.10 -35.65 -3.75
C GLY A 234 -19.73 -35.32 -3.16
N ARG A 235 -18.74 -35.04 -4.01
CA ARG A 235 -17.40 -34.61 -3.57
C ARG A 235 -17.41 -33.27 -2.83
N PHE A 236 -18.24 -32.31 -3.24
CA PHE A 236 -18.40 -31.06 -2.52
C PHE A 236 -18.97 -31.28 -1.12
N CYS A 237 -19.97 -32.16 -0.98
CA CYS A 237 -20.54 -32.54 0.29
C CYS A 237 -19.52 -33.26 1.21
N GLU A 238 -18.58 -34.02 0.66
CA GLU A 238 -17.48 -34.65 1.38
C GLU A 238 -16.38 -33.69 1.82
N GLY A 239 -16.42 -32.42 1.37
CA GLY A 239 -15.48 -31.36 1.79
C GLY A 239 -14.34 -31.09 0.81
N ASP A 240 -14.40 -31.59 -0.43
CA ASP A 240 -13.40 -31.26 -1.46
C ASP A 240 -13.55 -29.79 -1.94
N GLY A 241 -12.76 -28.91 -1.33
CA GLY A 241 -12.78 -27.47 -1.62
C GLY A 241 -12.45 -27.11 -3.08
N LYS A 242 -11.83 -28.01 -3.85
CA LYS A 242 -11.53 -27.76 -5.28
C LYS A 242 -12.79 -27.78 -6.13
N VAL A 243 -13.80 -28.50 -5.71
CA VAL A 243 -15.08 -28.59 -6.44
C VAL A 243 -15.91 -27.31 -6.31
N THR A 244 -15.71 -26.51 -5.27
CA THR A 244 -16.34 -25.19 -5.17
C THR A 244 -16.03 -24.32 -6.38
N GLY A 245 -14.76 -24.30 -6.81
CA GLY A 245 -14.34 -23.57 -8.00
C GLY A 245 -14.98 -24.10 -9.31
N PHE A 246 -15.29 -25.38 -9.39
CA PHE A 246 -16.02 -25.95 -10.52
C PHE A 246 -17.44 -25.38 -10.60
N PHE A 247 -18.24 -25.47 -9.54
CA PHE A 247 -19.62 -24.95 -9.55
C PHE A 247 -19.66 -23.44 -9.75
N VAL A 248 -18.83 -22.67 -9.04
CA VAL A 248 -18.70 -21.22 -9.24
C VAL A 248 -18.35 -20.92 -10.70
N GLY A 249 -17.41 -21.64 -11.30
CA GLY A 249 -17.04 -21.47 -12.70
C GLY A 249 -18.16 -21.77 -13.69
N GLN A 250 -18.99 -22.78 -13.44
CA GLN A 250 -20.15 -23.10 -14.26
C GLN A 250 -21.25 -22.03 -14.16
N VAL A 251 -21.55 -21.58 -12.93
CA VAL A 251 -22.51 -20.48 -12.72
C VAL A 251 -22.00 -19.20 -13.41
N MET A 252 -20.74 -18.83 -13.20
CA MET A 252 -20.14 -17.65 -13.86
C MET A 252 -20.21 -17.73 -15.37
N ARG A 253 -20.04 -18.91 -15.96
CA ARG A 253 -20.15 -19.13 -17.41
C ARG A 253 -21.58 -19.00 -17.88
N ALA A 254 -22.55 -19.63 -17.19
CA ALA A 254 -23.97 -19.57 -17.51
C ALA A 254 -24.53 -18.15 -17.42
N THR A 255 -24.09 -17.39 -16.40
CA THR A 255 -24.50 -16.00 -16.16
C THR A 255 -23.65 -14.96 -16.89
N LYS A 256 -22.69 -15.37 -17.74
CA LYS A 256 -21.75 -14.49 -18.45
C LYS A 256 -21.00 -13.52 -17.49
N GLY A 257 -20.71 -13.97 -16.28
CA GLY A 257 -20.00 -13.18 -15.28
C GLY A 257 -20.90 -12.24 -14.45
N GLN A 258 -22.21 -12.33 -14.55
CA GLN A 258 -23.15 -11.48 -13.80
C GLN A 258 -23.34 -11.93 -12.34
N ALA A 259 -23.18 -13.24 -12.06
CA ALA A 259 -23.31 -13.77 -10.71
C ALA A 259 -22.14 -13.35 -9.80
N ASP A 260 -22.42 -13.18 -8.50
CA ASP A 260 -21.35 -13.04 -7.49
C ASP A 260 -20.91 -14.42 -7.00
N GLY A 261 -19.63 -14.72 -7.15
CA GLY A 261 -19.03 -15.98 -6.71
C GLY A 261 -19.15 -16.25 -5.21
N LYS A 262 -19.26 -15.21 -4.37
CA LYS A 262 -19.50 -15.36 -2.92
C LYS A 262 -20.94 -15.81 -2.66
N VAL A 263 -21.92 -15.19 -3.34
CA VAL A 263 -23.34 -15.57 -3.23
C VAL A 263 -23.52 -17.00 -3.72
N VAL A 264 -22.92 -17.37 -4.85
CA VAL A 264 -22.93 -18.76 -5.34
C VAL A 264 -22.37 -19.72 -4.31
N THR A 265 -21.24 -19.39 -3.69
CA THR A 265 -20.61 -20.23 -2.65
C THR A 265 -21.51 -20.35 -1.41
N GLN A 266 -22.18 -19.27 -1.01
CA GLN A 266 -23.15 -19.31 0.10
C GLN A 266 -24.34 -20.20 -0.23
N LEU A 267 -24.89 -20.10 -1.44
CA LEU A 267 -26.00 -20.94 -1.91
C LEU A 267 -25.62 -22.42 -1.93
N LEU A 268 -24.43 -22.75 -2.46
CA LEU A 268 -23.92 -24.12 -2.43
C LEU A 268 -23.76 -24.66 -1.00
N ASN A 269 -23.23 -23.85 -0.09
CA ASN A 269 -23.11 -24.25 1.31
C ASN A 269 -24.49 -24.40 2.01
N ALA A 270 -25.46 -23.57 1.67
CA ALA A 270 -26.82 -23.69 2.20
C ALA A 270 -27.52 -24.96 1.73
N ARG A 271 -27.19 -25.50 0.53
CA ARG A 271 -27.72 -26.78 0.02
C ARG A 271 -26.99 -28.00 0.57
N LYS A 272 -25.81 -27.79 1.12
CA LYS A 272 -25.02 -28.89 1.71
C LYS A 272 -25.62 -29.45 3.01
N GLY A 273 -26.51 -28.70 3.69
CA GLY A 273 -27.18 -29.07 4.96
C GLY A 273 -26.37 -28.65 6.16
#